data_61477a42bc0bef1936ae1359bbc35d30
#
_entry.id   61477a42bc0bef1936ae1359bbc35d30
#
_cell.length_a   1.000
_cell.length_b   1.000
_cell.length_c   1.000
_cell.angle_alpha   90.00
_cell.angle_beta   90.00
_cell.angle_gamma   90.00
#
_symmetry.space_group_name_H-M   'P 1'
#
loop_
_entity.id
_entity.type
_entity.pdbx_description
1 polymer ?
#
loop_
_entity_poly.entity_id
_entity_poly.type
_entity_poly.pdbx_seq_one_letter_code
_entity_poly.pdbx_strand_id
1 'polypeptide(L)'
;CPGRATAEAAAFYNGVAAHVLDYDDVTSPLRGHPSVVLWPALIALGEAESIDMGRMQSAYVVGFEVMCKLAKAVAVQAYAKGWHVTASIGIIGATAAVAHLLRLDAQQTAHAIGIAVAQAAGTRANFGSDAKSFQAGHANAAALRAARLAQAGFTSSRDAMDAQQGYAALYGQGQDLSAALETLGLAPLELSASGLEVKKYPLCYATHRTLDGLLDPVSYTHLRAHETRGNL
;
A
#
# COMPACT_ATOMS: atom_id res chain seq x y z
N CYS A 1 12.73 -15.69 10.41
CA CYS A 1 13.90 -16.52 10.04
C CYS A 1 14.99 -16.37 11.09
N PRO A 2 15.56 -17.45 11.62
CA PRO A 2 16.74 -17.37 12.47
C PRO A 2 17.96 -17.09 11.56
N GLY A 3 18.30 -15.82 11.37
CA GLY A 3 19.46 -15.41 10.57
C GLY A 3 19.45 -13.92 10.26
N ARG A 4 20.63 -13.36 10.00
CA ARG A 4 20.75 -11.97 9.53
C ARG A 4 20.42 -11.91 8.04
N ALA A 5 19.50 -11.03 7.65
CA ALA A 5 19.17 -10.72 6.27
C ALA A 5 19.53 -9.25 5.98
N THR A 6 19.66 -8.88 4.71
CA THR A 6 19.72 -7.47 4.33
C THR A 6 18.36 -6.82 4.63
N ALA A 7 18.34 -5.50 4.88
CA ALA A 7 17.08 -4.78 5.11
C ALA A 7 16.08 -4.99 3.95
N GLU A 8 16.56 -5.04 2.71
CA GLU A 8 15.73 -5.28 1.53
C GLU A 8 15.09 -6.69 1.55
N ALA A 9 15.88 -7.72 1.85
CA ALA A 9 15.36 -9.09 1.97
C ALA A 9 14.39 -9.22 3.14
N ALA A 10 14.69 -8.62 4.29
CA ALA A 10 13.81 -8.60 5.45
C ALA A 10 12.47 -7.92 5.13
N ALA A 11 12.50 -6.76 4.48
CA ALA A 11 11.30 -6.04 4.03
C ALA A 11 10.45 -6.89 3.07
N PHE A 12 11.10 -7.60 2.14
CA PHE A 12 10.40 -8.52 1.24
C PHE A 12 9.68 -9.62 2.00
N TYR A 13 10.40 -10.39 2.81
CA TYR A 13 9.81 -11.54 3.52
C TYR A 13 8.74 -11.12 4.53
N ASN A 14 8.97 -10.04 5.27
CA ASN A 14 8.00 -9.50 6.22
C ASN A 14 6.74 -8.99 5.51
N GLY A 15 6.87 -8.34 4.34
CA GLY A 15 5.75 -7.89 3.53
C GLY A 15 4.91 -9.05 2.98
N VAL A 16 5.56 -10.13 2.53
CA VAL A 16 4.86 -11.35 2.12
C VAL A 16 4.11 -11.97 3.29
N ALA A 17 4.79 -12.17 4.43
CA ALA A 17 4.21 -12.80 5.61
C ALA A 17 3.05 -12.01 6.20
N ALA A 18 3.14 -10.67 6.21
CA ALA A 18 2.09 -9.80 6.73
C ALA A 18 0.81 -9.80 5.87
N HIS A 19 0.93 -10.13 4.57
CA HIS A 19 -0.21 -10.11 3.63
C HIS A 19 -0.84 -11.48 3.36
N VAL A 20 -0.16 -12.57 3.72
CA VAL A 20 -0.55 -13.94 3.32
C VAL A 20 -1.93 -14.37 3.84
N LEU A 21 -2.33 -13.91 5.02
CA LEU A 21 -3.62 -14.24 5.63
C LEU A 21 -4.77 -13.29 5.22
N ASP A 22 -4.47 -12.27 4.39
CA ASP A 22 -5.44 -11.21 4.06
C ASP A 22 -6.14 -10.60 5.30
N TYR A 23 -5.41 -10.51 6.42
CA TYR A 23 -5.89 -10.01 7.71
C TYR A 23 -5.32 -8.65 8.09
N ASP A 24 -4.49 -8.10 7.21
CA ASP A 24 -3.94 -6.76 7.29
C ASP A 24 -5.02 -5.70 7.01
N ASP A 25 -4.81 -4.51 7.56
CA ASP A 25 -5.74 -3.39 7.48
C ASP A 25 -6.03 -2.94 6.05
N VAL A 26 -7.07 -2.14 5.90
CA VAL A 26 -7.44 -1.51 4.63
C VAL A 26 -7.69 -0.02 4.82
N THR A 27 -7.65 0.73 3.72
CA THR A 27 -8.12 2.12 3.70
C THR A 27 -8.88 2.41 2.42
N SER A 28 -10.00 3.13 2.57
CA SER A 28 -10.91 3.44 1.47
C SER A 28 -10.25 4.14 0.28
N PRO A 29 -9.40 5.17 0.45
CA PRO A 29 -8.77 5.84 -0.68
C PRO A 29 -7.92 4.90 -1.54
N LEU A 30 -7.11 4.03 -0.90
CA LEU A 30 -6.26 3.09 -1.60
C LEU A 30 -7.05 1.95 -2.25
N ARG A 31 -8.22 1.60 -1.70
CA ARG A 31 -8.93 0.35 -2.05
C ARG A 31 -8.03 -0.88 -1.86
N GLY A 32 -7.15 -0.83 -0.88
CA GLY A 32 -6.10 -1.79 -0.63
C GLY A 32 -5.52 -1.66 0.78
N HIS A 33 -4.37 -2.24 0.99
CA HIS A 33 -3.78 -2.53 2.28
C HIS A 33 -2.56 -1.64 2.54
N PRO A 34 -2.70 -0.56 3.33
CA PRO A 34 -1.63 0.44 3.47
C PRO A 34 -0.49 -0.02 4.37
N SER A 35 -0.78 -0.61 5.53
CA SER A 35 0.26 -0.91 6.51
C SER A 35 1.22 -1.99 6.03
N VAL A 36 0.73 -2.95 5.24
CA VAL A 36 1.54 -4.05 4.73
C VAL A 36 2.63 -3.63 3.73
N VAL A 37 2.48 -2.48 3.08
CA VAL A 37 3.50 -1.93 2.17
C VAL A 37 4.34 -0.82 2.80
N LEU A 38 4.06 -0.42 4.04
CA LEU A 38 4.80 0.60 4.76
C LEU A 38 5.66 0.01 5.89
N TRP A 39 5.04 -0.68 6.84
CA TRP A 39 5.73 -1.16 8.05
C TRP A 39 6.87 -2.14 7.78
N PRO A 40 6.76 -3.13 6.89
CA PRO A 40 7.86 -4.06 6.67
C PRO A 40 9.15 -3.39 6.20
N ALA A 41 9.04 -2.38 5.32
CA ALA A 41 10.19 -1.60 4.86
C ALA A 41 10.77 -0.71 5.98
N LEU A 42 9.89 -0.03 6.74
CA LEU A 42 10.31 0.87 7.82
C LEU A 42 10.97 0.11 8.97
N ILE A 43 10.40 -1.03 9.38
CA ILE A 43 10.98 -1.87 10.45
C ILE A 43 12.33 -2.44 10.01
N ALA A 44 12.40 -3.00 8.80
CA ALA A 44 13.64 -3.59 8.30
C ALA A 44 14.79 -2.56 8.22
N LEU A 45 14.46 -1.34 7.77
CA LEU A 45 15.43 -0.24 7.73
C LEU A 45 15.76 0.27 9.14
N GLY A 46 14.74 0.42 9.98
CA GLY A 46 14.89 0.88 11.37
C GLY A 46 15.79 -0.03 12.18
N GLU A 47 15.63 -1.34 12.07
CA GLU A 47 16.49 -2.33 12.71
C GLU A 47 17.93 -2.28 12.16
N ALA A 48 18.09 -2.19 10.83
CA ALA A 48 19.40 -2.16 10.20
C ALA A 48 20.23 -0.93 10.58
N GLU A 49 19.58 0.21 10.81
CA GLU A 49 20.23 1.50 11.10
C GLU A 49 20.02 2.00 12.54
N SER A 50 19.42 1.19 13.40
CA SER A 50 19.11 1.56 14.79
C SER A 50 18.30 2.85 14.90
N ILE A 51 17.28 3.00 14.05
CA ILE A 51 16.38 4.15 14.04
C ILE A 51 15.26 3.93 15.07
N ASP A 52 14.96 4.95 15.84
CA ASP A 52 13.90 4.89 16.86
C ASP A 52 12.49 4.79 16.26
N MET A 53 11.56 4.25 17.06
CA MET A 53 10.17 4.02 16.66
C MET A 53 9.45 5.34 16.31
N GLY A 54 9.73 6.43 16.98
CA GLY A 54 9.08 7.73 16.72
C GLY A 54 9.37 8.23 15.30
N ARG A 55 10.61 8.06 14.84
CA ARG A 55 10.97 8.38 13.46
C ARG A 55 10.30 7.45 12.45
N MET A 56 10.21 6.16 12.75
CA MET A 56 9.49 5.21 11.90
C MET A 56 8.00 5.54 11.81
N GLN A 57 7.36 5.93 12.93
CA GLN A 57 5.96 6.40 12.94
C GLN A 57 5.77 7.66 12.11
N SER A 58 6.68 8.64 12.22
CA SER A 58 6.65 9.84 11.37
C SER A 58 6.74 9.46 9.88
N ALA A 59 7.64 8.56 9.53
CA ALA A 59 7.80 8.09 8.17
C ALA A 59 6.56 7.33 7.66
N TYR A 60 5.92 6.54 8.54
CA TYR A 60 4.64 5.87 8.22
C TYR A 60 3.56 6.89 7.86
N VAL A 61 3.41 7.96 8.64
CA VAL A 61 2.42 9.04 8.35
C VAL A 61 2.69 9.66 6.99
N VAL A 62 3.96 9.97 6.67
CA VAL A 62 4.34 10.53 5.36
C VAL A 62 3.99 9.56 4.23
N GLY A 63 4.33 8.29 4.36
CA GLY A 63 4.03 7.30 3.33
C GLY A 63 2.53 7.07 3.14
N PHE A 64 1.78 7.04 4.24
CA PHE A 64 0.32 6.91 4.21
C PHE A 64 -0.33 8.11 3.51
N GLU A 65 0.12 9.33 3.84
CA GLU A 65 -0.34 10.57 3.21
C GLU A 65 -0.12 10.56 1.69
N VAL A 66 1.12 10.32 1.25
CA VAL A 66 1.47 10.26 -0.18
C VAL A 66 0.66 9.20 -0.90
N MET A 67 0.56 8.01 -0.33
CA MET A 67 -0.16 6.88 -0.91
C MET A 67 -1.66 7.19 -1.07
N CYS A 68 -2.31 7.73 -0.04
CA CYS A 68 -3.74 8.03 -0.08
C CYS A 68 -4.06 9.20 -1.01
N LYS A 69 -3.24 10.25 -1.03
CA LYS A 69 -3.40 11.38 -1.97
C LYS A 69 -3.27 10.91 -3.42
N LEU A 70 -2.23 10.14 -3.73
CA LEU A 70 -2.08 9.55 -5.05
C LEU A 70 -3.24 8.61 -5.41
N ALA A 71 -3.66 7.78 -4.47
CA ALA A 71 -4.75 6.82 -4.67
C ALA A 71 -6.08 7.52 -5.00
N LYS A 72 -6.40 8.64 -4.35
CA LYS A 72 -7.59 9.44 -4.67
C LYS A 72 -7.64 9.88 -6.14
N ALA A 73 -6.48 10.13 -6.74
CA ALA A 73 -6.40 10.49 -8.15
C ALA A 73 -6.48 9.27 -9.08
N VAL A 74 -5.82 8.15 -8.76
CA VAL A 74 -5.59 7.09 -9.75
C VAL A 74 -6.15 5.71 -9.38
N ALA A 75 -6.51 5.43 -8.12
CA ALA A 75 -6.82 4.06 -7.68
C ALA A 75 -8.04 3.45 -8.38
N VAL A 76 -9.07 4.23 -8.67
CA VAL A 76 -10.29 3.73 -9.34
C VAL A 76 -9.96 3.19 -10.72
N GLN A 77 -9.21 3.95 -11.51
CA GLN A 77 -8.80 3.60 -12.87
C GLN A 77 -7.78 2.46 -12.86
N ALA A 78 -6.79 2.54 -11.97
CA ALA A 78 -5.79 1.48 -11.79
C ALA A 78 -6.46 0.14 -11.44
N TYR A 79 -7.37 0.14 -10.48
CA TYR A 79 -8.10 -1.05 -10.07
C TYR A 79 -8.97 -1.62 -11.20
N ALA A 80 -9.66 -0.76 -11.93
CA ALA A 80 -10.48 -1.16 -13.06
C ALA A 80 -9.68 -1.80 -14.20
N LYS A 81 -8.43 -1.33 -14.41
CA LYS A 81 -7.49 -1.93 -15.38
C LYS A 81 -6.86 -3.25 -14.91
N GLY A 82 -7.12 -3.67 -13.69
CA GLY A 82 -6.59 -4.92 -13.15
C GLY A 82 -5.29 -4.78 -12.36
N TRP A 83 -4.87 -3.56 -11.99
CA TRP A 83 -3.73 -3.38 -11.12
C TRP A 83 -4.06 -3.73 -9.66
N HIS A 84 -3.12 -4.36 -8.98
CA HIS A 84 -3.15 -4.52 -7.53
C HIS A 84 -2.66 -3.25 -6.86
N VAL A 85 -3.59 -2.37 -6.52
CA VAL A 85 -3.29 -1.01 -6.03
C VAL A 85 -2.48 -1.00 -4.73
N THR A 86 -2.63 -2.01 -3.87
CA THR A 86 -1.75 -2.20 -2.70
C THR A 86 -0.27 -2.19 -3.09
N ALA A 87 0.09 -2.85 -4.18
CA ALA A 87 1.48 -2.90 -4.63
C ALA A 87 1.82 -1.73 -5.55
N SER A 88 1.02 -1.49 -6.59
CA SER A 88 1.35 -0.52 -7.64
C SER A 88 1.30 0.94 -7.18
N ILE A 89 0.40 1.29 -6.24
CA ILE A 89 0.37 2.61 -5.60
C ILE A 89 1.21 2.60 -4.32
N GLY A 90 1.11 1.51 -3.54
CA GLY A 90 1.79 1.39 -2.26
C GLY A 90 3.30 1.55 -2.35
N ILE A 91 3.94 1.10 -3.43
CA ILE A 91 5.38 1.29 -3.65
C ILE A 91 5.77 2.77 -3.64
N ILE A 92 4.94 3.67 -4.18
CA ILE A 92 5.21 5.12 -4.18
C ILE A 92 5.15 5.67 -2.77
N GLY A 93 4.09 5.34 -2.01
CA GLY A 93 3.98 5.72 -0.60
C GLY A 93 5.11 5.15 0.26
N ALA A 94 5.44 3.87 0.08
CA ALA A 94 6.56 3.23 0.77
C ALA A 94 7.90 3.90 0.47
N THR A 95 8.12 4.29 -0.79
CA THR A 95 9.34 5.00 -1.18
C THR A 95 9.42 6.38 -0.53
N ALA A 96 8.31 7.12 -0.48
CA ALA A 96 8.25 8.39 0.24
C ALA A 96 8.53 8.22 1.74
N ALA A 97 7.97 7.19 2.37
CA ALA A 97 8.23 6.84 3.77
C ALA A 97 9.72 6.55 4.03
N VAL A 98 10.31 5.69 3.19
CA VAL A 98 11.74 5.33 3.31
C VAL A 98 12.65 6.52 3.04
N ALA A 99 12.34 7.35 2.03
CA ALA A 99 13.08 8.58 1.73
C ALA A 99 13.05 9.55 2.93
N HIS A 100 11.87 9.74 3.54
CA HIS A 100 11.74 10.54 4.76
C HIS A 100 12.56 9.96 5.93
N LEU A 101 12.49 8.64 6.15
CA LEU A 101 13.24 7.98 7.22
C LEU A 101 14.77 8.12 7.05
N LEU A 102 15.25 8.06 5.80
CA LEU A 102 16.64 8.27 5.41
C LEU A 102 17.04 9.74 5.33
N ARG A 103 16.10 10.68 5.51
CA ARG A 103 16.32 12.12 5.40
C ARG A 103 16.90 12.54 4.04
N LEU A 104 16.40 11.93 2.97
CA LEU A 104 16.78 12.32 1.62
C LEU A 104 16.31 13.77 1.34
N ASP A 105 17.12 14.50 0.60
CA ASP A 105 16.70 15.83 0.13
C ASP A 105 15.63 15.73 -0.98
N ALA A 106 15.10 16.88 -1.40
CA ALA A 106 14.03 16.94 -2.40
C ALA A 106 14.44 16.31 -3.74
N GLN A 107 15.69 16.51 -4.16
CA GLN A 107 16.19 15.97 -5.43
C GLN A 107 16.36 14.43 -5.33
N GLN A 108 16.96 13.96 -4.27
CA GLN A 108 17.10 12.52 -4.00
C GLN A 108 15.73 11.84 -3.87
N THR A 109 14.78 12.48 -3.18
CA THR A 109 13.41 11.97 -3.05
C THR A 109 12.72 11.88 -4.41
N ALA A 110 12.84 12.89 -5.26
CA ALA A 110 12.29 12.86 -6.62
C ALA A 110 12.88 11.70 -7.45
N HIS A 111 14.21 11.48 -7.37
CA HIS A 111 14.83 10.35 -8.02
C HIS A 111 14.39 9.00 -7.45
N ALA A 112 14.24 8.90 -6.11
CA ALA A 112 13.72 7.68 -5.48
C ALA A 112 12.31 7.34 -5.98
N ILE A 113 11.41 8.33 -6.07
CA ILE A 113 10.05 8.14 -6.61
C ILE A 113 10.12 7.69 -8.08
N GLY A 114 10.94 8.32 -8.92
CA GLY A 114 11.08 7.92 -10.33
C GLY A 114 11.64 6.50 -10.49
N ILE A 115 12.58 6.07 -9.62
CA ILE A 115 13.08 4.69 -9.59
C ILE A 115 11.98 3.72 -9.10
N ALA A 116 11.13 4.14 -8.16
CA ALA A 116 9.98 3.35 -7.72
C ALA A 116 8.95 3.16 -8.84
N VAL A 117 8.70 4.19 -9.65
CA VAL A 117 7.83 4.09 -10.83
C VAL A 117 8.31 2.99 -11.78
N ALA A 118 9.62 2.87 -12.01
CA ALA A 118 10.18 1.82 -12.86
C ALA A 118 10.00 0.39 -12.29
N GLN A 119 9.63 0.26 -11.02
CA GLN A 119 9.42 -1.01 -10.32
C GLN A 119 7.95 -1.22 -9.92
N ALA A 120 7.08 -0.23 -10.15
CA ALA A 120 5.66 -0.35 -9.83
C ALA A 120 5.03 -1.49 -10.62
N ALA A 121 4.45 -2.45 -9.92
CA ALA A 121 3.94 -3.68 -10.52
C ALA A 121 2.81 -4.28 -9.66
N GLY A 122 2.30 -5.42 -10.13
CA GLY A 122 1.29 -6.20 -9.43
C GLY A 122 -0.06 -6.19 -10.14
N THR A 123 -0.61 -7.39 -10.37
CA THR A 123 -1.89 -7.56 -11.06
C THR A 123 -2.90 -8.30 -10.21
N ARG A 124 -4.18 -7.96 -10.37
CA ARG A 124 -5.30 -8.64 -9.71
C ARG A 124 -5.54 -10.06 -10.25
N ALA A 125 -4.99 -10.38 -11.42
CA ALA A 125 -5.03 -11.74 -11.97
C ALA A 125 -4.40 -12.77 -11.02
N ASN A 126 -3.53 -12.33 -10.12
CA ASN A 126 -2.89 -13.18 -9.11
C ASN A 126 -3.68 -13.29 -7.79
N PHE A 127 -4.85 -12.69 -7.69
CA PHE A 127 -5.66 -12.82 -6.47
C PHE A 127 -6.11 -14.28 -6.29
N GLY A 128 -6.08 -14.76 -5.04
CA GLY A 128 -6.32 -16.14 -4.69
C GLY A 128 -5.09 -17.06 -4.77
N SER A 129 -3.91 -16.51 -5.05
CA SER A 129 -2.64 -17.23 -5.05
C SER A 129 -1.60 -16.54 -4.16
N ASP A 130 -0.51 -17.25 -3.85
CA ASP A 130 0.62 -16.69 -3.06
C ASP A 130 1.26 -15.47 -3.73
N ALA A 131 1.13 -15.34 -5.04
CA ALA A 131 1.62 -14.19 -5.78
C ALA A 131 0.94 -12.87 -5.36
N LYS A 132 -0.26 -12.90 -4.77
CA LYS A 132 -0.87 -11.70 -4.18
C LYS A 132 0.01 -11.14 -3.06
N SER A 133 0.41 -11.97 -2.10
CA SER A 133 1.26 -11.56 -0.98
C SER A 133 2.70 -11.25 -1.43
N PHE A 134 3.23 -11.98 -2.41
CA PHE A 134 4.50 -11.65 -3.06
C PHE A 134 4.54 -10.19 -3.54
N GLN A 135 3.45 -9.69 -4.15
CA GLN A 135 3.40 -8.31 -4.67
C GLN A 135 3.58 -7.26 -3.57
N ALA A 136 3.03 -7.49 -2.36
CA ALA A 136 3.24 -6.60 -1.23
C ALA A 136 4.71 -6.63 -0.74
N GLY A 137 5.30 -7.83 -0.63
CA GLY A 137 6.72 -7.98 -0.31
C GLY A 137 7.63 -7.31 -1.32
N HIS A 138 7.33 -7.48 -2.62
CA HIS A 138 8.05 -6.81 -3.70
C HIS A 138 8.01 -5.28 -3.56
N ALA A 139 6.84 -4.70 -3.30
CA ALA A 139 6.70 -3.25 -3.14
C ALA A 139 7.58 -2.70 -2.00
N ASN A 140 7.65 -3.41 -0.85
CA ASN A 140 8.51 -3.04 0.27
C ASN A 140 10.00 -3.07 -0.10
N ALA A 141 10.47 -4.16 -0.70
CA ALA A 141 11.87 -4.30 -1.11
C ALA A 141 12.25 -3.28 -2.20
N ALA A 142 11.37 -3.08 -3.16
CA ALA A 142 11.57 -2.13 -4.25
C ALA A 142 11.62 -0.67 -3.76
N ALA A 143 10.81 -0.32 -2.75
CA ALA A 143 10.86 1.00 -2.12
C ALA A 143 12.20 1.27 -1.41
N LEU A 144 12.70 0.29 -0.65
CA LEU A 144 14.03 0.38 -0.03
C LEU A 144 15.13 0.52 -1.07
N ARG A 145 15.11 -0.31 -2.11
CA ARG A 145 16.07 -0.26 -3.22
C ARG A 145 16.04 1.10 -3.90
N ALA A 146 14.86 1.63 -4.22
CA ALA A 146 14.71 2.91 -4.89
C ALA A 146 15.32 4.06 -4.07
N ALA A 147 15.01 4.14 -2.77
CA ALA A 147 15.54 5.17 -1.89
C ALA A 147 17.06 5.04 -1.69
N ARG A 148 17.59 3.83 -1.54
CA ARG A 148 19.04 3.59 -1.41
C ARG A 148 19.81 3.93 -2.68
N LEU A 149 19.29 3.59 -3.84
CA LEU A 149 19.90 3.97 -5.11
C LEU A 149 19.95 5.49 -5.28
N ALA A 150 18.85 6.19 -4.98
CA ALA A 150 18.81 7.64 -5.03
C ALA A 150 19.76 8.29 -4.02
N GLN A 151 19.85 7.75 -2.79
CA GLN A 151 20.82 8.17 -1.78
C GLN A 151 22.26 8.05 -2.28
N ALA A 152 22.56 7.01 -3.06
CA ALA A 152 23.87 6.78 -3.65
C ALA A 152 24.11 7.61 -4.95
N GLY A 153 23.18 8.48 -5.34
CA GLY A 153 23.32 9.35 -6.52
C GLY A 153 22.77 8.76 -7.83
N PHE A 154 22.06 7.63 -7.77
CA PHE A 154 21.39 7.10 -8.95
C PHE A 154 20.20 7.99 -9.34
N THR A 155 20.03 8.27 -10.63
CA THR A 155 19.04 9.22 -11.14
C THR A 155 17.89 8.54 -11.89
N SER A 156 16.76 9.22 -11.94
CA SER A 156 15.61 8.88 -12.78
C SER A 156 15.15 10.11 -13.57
N SER A 157 14.19 9.92 -14.49
CA SER A 157 13.48 11.05 -15.08
C SER A 157 12.74 11.85 -13.99
N ARG A 158 12.77 13.17 -14.10
CA ARG A 158 12.00 14.06 -13.20
C ARG A 158 10.50 13.97 -13.46
N ASP A 159 10.12 13.62 -14.68
CA ASP A 159 8.73 13.56 -15.16
C ASP A 159 8.15 12.14 -15.09
N ALA A 160 8.79 11.22 -14.33
CA ALA A 160 8.37 9.83 -14.25
C ALA A 160 6.92 9.66 -13.77
N MET A 161 6.39 10.61 -12.99
CA MET A 161 5.01 10.57 -12.50
C MET A 161 3.99 11.09 -13.53
N ASP A 162 4.26 12.17 -14.23
CA ASP A 162 3.29 12.97 -15.00
C ASP A 162 3.57 13.03 -16.50
N ALA A 163 4.70 12.51 -16.99
CA ALA A 163 4.98 12.40 -18.42
C ALA A 163 3.89 11.61 -19.17
N GLN A 164 3.77 11.84 -20.47
CA GLN A 164 2.82 11.12 -21.35
C GLN A 164 2.95 9.58 -21.25
N GLN A 165 4.15 9.07 -20.96
CA GLN A 165 4.43 7.64 -20.73
C GLN A 165 4.76 7.37 -19.26
N GLY A 166 4.41 8.29 -18.35
CA GLY A 166 4.67 8.21 -16.93
C GLY A 166 3.61 7.44 -16.16
N TYR A 167 3.75 7.47 -14.84
CA TYR A 167 2.91 6.71 -13.93
C TYR A 167 1.42 7.04 -14.07
N ALA A 168 1.04 8.34 -14.07
CA ALA A 168 -0.34 8.78 -14.15
C ALA A 168 -1.01 8.34 -15.46
N ALA A 169 -0.28 8.38 -16.58
CA ALA A 169 -0.78 7.91 -17.88
C ALA A 169 -1.04 6.41 -17.90
N LEU A 170 -0.11 5.62 -17.37
CA LEU A 170 -0.18 4.14 -17.43
C LEU A 170 -1.14 3.55 -16.40
N TYR A 171 -1.12 4.05 -15.17
CA TYR A 171 -1.93 3.52 -14.06
C TYR A 171 -3.26 4.25 -13.89
N GLY A 172 -3.25 5.58 -14.03
CA GLY A 172 -4.41 6.45 -13.81
C GLY A 172 -5.16 6.90 -15.07
N GLN A 173 -4.82 6.40 -16.26
CA GLN A 173 -5.42 6.86 -17.53
C GLN A 173 -5.22 8.35 -17.79
N GLY A 174 -4.08 8.90 -17.40
CA GLY A 174 -3.76 10.31 -17.59
C GLY A 174 -4.49 11.25 -16.63
N GLN A 175 -4.92 10.75 -15.47
CA GLN A 175 -5.52 11.62 -14.44
C GLN A 175 -4.52 12.70 -14.00
N ASP A 176 -5.05 13.91 -13.84
CA ASP A 176 -4.29 15.04 -13.29
C ASP A 176 -4.00 14.81 -11.80
N LEU A 177 -2.73 14.90 -11.43
CA LEU A 177 -2.27 14.75 -10.05
C LEU A 177 -2.27 16.06 -9.26
N SER A 178 -2.55 17.20 -9.90
CA SER A 178 -2.45 18.54 -9.31
C SER A 178 -3.27 18.67 -8.01
N ALA A 179 -4.53 18.25 -8.03
CA ALA A 179 -5.39 18.30 -6.85
C ALA A 179 -4.87 17.45 -5.67
N ALA A 180 -4.20 16.32 -5.96
CA ALA A 180 -3.57 15.51 -4.93
C ALA A 180 -2.34 16.21 -4.34
N LEU A 181 -1.57 16.91 -5.18
CA LEU A 181 -0.36 17.62 -4.76
C LEU A 181 -0.70 18.90 -3.97
N GLU A 182 -1.72 19.65 -4.37
CA GLU A 182 -2.15 20.88 -3.68
C GLU A 182 -2.51 20.66 -2.20
N THR A 183 -3.03 19.48 -1.88
CA THR A 183 -3.47 19.14 -0.52
C THR A 183 -2.49 18.23 0.22
N LEU A 184 -1.35 17.88 -0.40
CA LEU A 184 -0.35 17.02 0.22
C LEU A 184 0.27 17.67 1.46
N GLY A 185 0.21 16.96 2.58
CA GLY A 185 0.76 17.43 3.85
C GLY A 185 -0.06 18.53 4.55
N LEU A 186 -1.23 18.90 4.02
CA LEU A 186 -2.13 19.82 4.68
C LEU A 186 -3.08 19.08 5.65
N ALA A 187 -3.34 19.70 6.80
CA ALA A 187 -4.27 19.14 7.78
C ALA A 187 -5.74 19.24 7.29
N PRO A 188 -6.60 18.27 7.59
CA PRO A 188 -6.25 17.02 8.26
C PRO A 188 -5.50 16.04 7.35
N LEU A 189 -4.43 15.42 7.88
CA LEU A 189 -3.69 14.39 7.15
C LEU A 189 -4.58 13.16 6.90
N GLU A 190 -4.28 12.40 5.87
CA GLU A 190 -5.07 11.24 5.44
C GLU A 190 -5.24 10.17 6.52
N LEU A 191 -4.24 9.98 7.38
CA LEU A 191 -4.36 9.05 8.50
C LEU A 191 -5.50 9.44 9.47
N SER A 192 -5.76 10.74 9.64
CA SER A 192 -6.87 11.24 10.46
C SER A 192 -8.18 11.39 9.67
N ALA A 193 -8.08 11.75 8.39
CA ALA A 193 -9.25 12.04 7.56
C ALA A 193 -9.90 10.77 7.00
N SER A 194 -9.08 9.83 6.50
CA SER A 194 -9.53 8.59 5.88
C SER A 194 -9.43 7.40 6.82
N GLY A 195 -8.43 7.39 7.70
CA GLY A 195 -8.24 6.36 8.71
C GLY A 195 -7.83 5.00 8.18
N LEU A 196 -7.76 4.06 9.11
CA LEU A 196 -7.52 2.64 8.89
C LEU A 196 -8.75 1.83 9.29
N GLU A 197 -9.09 0.85 8.49
CA GLU A 197 -10.16 -0.10 8.77
C GLU A 197 -9.52 -1.43 9.16
N VAL A 198 -9.64 -1.79 10.45
CA VAL A 198 -9.10 -3.04 11.00
C VAL A 198 -10.06 -4.17 10.68
N LYS A 199 -9.55 -5.24 10.12
CA LYS A 199 -10.35 -6.41 9.75
C LYS A 199 -10.74 -7.24 10.97
N LYS A 200 -11.99 -7.66 10.98
CA LYS A 200 -12.55 -8.61 11.95
C LYS A 200 -12.29 -10.06 11.55
N TYR A 201 -12.19 -10.33 10.26
CA TYR A 201 -12.02 -11.66 9.67
C TYR A 201 -10.83 -11.71 8.74
N PRO A 202 -10.07 -12.84 8.69
CA PRO A 202 -8.92 -13.00 7.79
C PRO A 202 -9.36 -13.33 6.35
N LEU A 203 -9.99 -12.37 5.69
CA LEU A 203 -10.49 -12.48 4.32
C LEU A 203 -10.75 -11.11 3.70
N CYS A 204 -11.14 -11.10 2.43
CA CYS A 204 -11.43 -9.87 1.70
C CYS A 204 -12.44 -8.98 2.45
N TYR A 205 -12.09 -7.71 2.67
CA TYR A 205 -12.91 -6.77 3.44
C TYR A 205 -14.33 -6.62 2.90
N ALA A 206 -14.51 -6.67 1.58
CA ALA A 206 -15.83 -6.57 0.95
C ALA A 206 -16.83 -7.65 1.40
N THR A 207 -16.36 -8.79 1.90
CA THR A 207 -17.20 -9.90 2.37
C THR A 207 -17.57 -9.81 3.85
N HIS A 208 -16.95 -8.91 4.63
CA HIS A 208 -17.19 -8.79 6.08
C HIS A 208 -18.66 -8.49 6.40
N ARG A 209 -19.29 -7.57 5.65
CA ARG A 209 -20.70 -7.23 5.86
C ARG A 209 -21.64 -8.41 5.66
N THR A 210 -21.35 -9.27 4.69
CA THR A 210 -22.11 -10.49 4.44
C THR A 210 -21.95 -11.46 5.61
N LEU A 211 -20.73 -11.63 6.10
CA LEU A 211 -20.48 -12.48 7.27
C LEU A 211 -21.13 -11.94 8.54
N ASP A 212 -21.03 -10.64 8.79
CA ASP A 212 -21.70 -10.04 9.95
C ASP A 212 -23.22 -10.26 9.90
N GLY A 213 -23.84 -10.08 8.70
CA GLY A 213 -25.27 -10.34 8.52
C GLY A 213 -25.66 -11.82 8.69
N LEU A 214 -24.77 -12.76 8.34
CA LEU A 214 -25.03 -14.19 8.53
C LEU A 214 -24.84 -14.63 10.00
N LEU A 215 -23.94 -13.97 10.71
CA LEU A 215 -23.64 -14.25 12.14
C LEU A 215 -24.57 -13.50 13.09
N ASP A 216 -25.31 -12.51 12.62
CA ASP A 216 -26.30 -11.78 13.42
C ASP A 216 -27.46 -12.72 13.78
N PRO A 217 -27.73 -12.97 15.07
CA PRO A 217 -28.82 -13.86 15.51
C PRO A 217 -30.21 -13.47 14.97
N VAL A 218 -30.44 -12.19 14.72
CA VAL A 218 -31.71 -11.71 14.16
C VAL A 218 -31.85 -12.08 12.69
N SER A 219 -30.80 -11.95 11.91
CA SER A 219 -30.77 -12.39 10.50
C SER A 219 -30.93 -13.90 10.37
N TYR A 220 -30.33 -14.66 11.28
CA TYR A 220 -30.40 -16.12 11.29
C TYR A 220 -31.81 -16.66 11.61
N THR A 221 -32.57 -15.99 12.46
CA THR A 221 -33.95 -16.38 12.76
C THR A 221 -34.89 -16.16 11.57
N HIS A 222 -34.66 -15.14 10.76
CA HIS A 222 -35.43 -14.91 9.55
C HIS A 222 -35.11 -15.92 8.43
N LEU A 223 -33.86 -16.32 8.28
CA LEU A 223 -33.46 -17.35 7.31
C LEU A 223 -34.05 -18.72 7.65
N ARG A 224 -34.06 -19.13 8.93
CA ARG A 224 -34.69 -20.37 9.38
C ARG A 224 -36.22 -20.38 9.16
N ALA A 225 -36.89 -19.26 9.31
CA ALA A 225 -38.33 -19.18 9.08
C ALA A 225 -38.71 -19.40 7.60
N HIS A 226 -37.83 -19.11 6.66
CA HIS A 226 -38.05 -19.40 5.24
C HIS A 226 -37.75 -20.85 4.86
N GLU A 227 -36.78 -21.51 5.48
CA GLU A 227 -36.45 -22.92 5.17
C GLU A 227 -37.52 -23.90 5.67
N THR A 228 -38.23 -23.58 6.76
CA THR A 228 -39.29 -24.44 7.31
C THR A 228 -40.61 -24.41 6.52
N ARG A 229 -40.78 -23.47 5.59
CA ARG A 229 -41.99 -23.41 4.74
C ARG A 229 -41.86 -24.16 3.41
N GLY A 230 -40.70 -24.70 3.09
CA GLY A 230 -40.48 -25.42 1.82
C GLY A 230 -40.58 -26.95 1.90
N ASN A 231 -40.86 -27.53 3.07
CA ASN A 231 -40.89 -28.98 3.29
C ASN A 231 -42.22 -29.47 3.95
N LEU A 232 -43.34 -28.89 3.58
CA LEU A 232 -44.67 -29.44 3.86
C LEU A 232 -45.45 -29.65 2.57
#